data_79c65fff4c88f72c1bc5e58502934124
#
_entry.id   79c65fff4c88f72c1bc5e58502934124
#
_cell.length_a   1.000
_cell.length_b   1.000
_cell.length_c   1.000
_cell.angle_alpha   90.00
_cell.angle_beta   90.00
_cell.angle_gamma   90.00
#
_symmetry.space_group_name_H-M   'P 1'
#
loop_
_entity.id
_entity.type
_entity.pdbx_description
1 polymer ?
#
loop_
_entity_poly.entity_id
_entity_poly.type
_entity_poly.pdbx_seq_one_letter_code
_entity_poly.pdbx_strand_id
1 'polypeptide(L)'
;MTLYGLIDVTITHVSHANAAGDARTSYQPAPWFSGSRWGLTGKRDLGMDGLRAVFRLESEFVTNTAEEDAAGILFGRDAWAGFESDALGKLSFDRQNALGRDIAAGYLDPYGAAKASTNEGGGTNTNNFKQMIFYAGSATGTRYDRGLVWKKAFDNGLVGGLGYQFGGVAGSFSTGSTKTAALGYNLGPFNVAGFVNSANVGNLKHNAYSMGGNYAFGITRVNAGCFRYTAEQGAAGSQPKRSDKACTLSASFAPAGKLDYQVGYQLMSASRAGITGSGATANVLNAFADTSAITNVASGHRTTFYGSAFYHFDKQTEVYLAADRLSMTGGYRQKSANGFLDQTEFGTGLRLRF
;
A
#
# COMPACT_ATOMS: atom_id res chain seq x y z
N MET A 1 19.82 14.25 13.32
CA MET A 1 19.79 13.32 12.18
C MET A 1 19.91 11.91 12.71
N THR A 2 19.05 10.99 12.22
CA THR A 2 19.00 9.59 12.66
C THR A 2 19.10 8.69 11.44
N LEU A 3 20.02 7.74 11.46
CA LEU A 3 20.03 6.59 10.57
C LEU A 3 19.09 5.53 11.15
N TYR A 4 18.26 4.93 10.34
CA TYR A 4 17.37 3.85 10.74
C TYR A 4 17.24 2.84 9.61
N GLY A 5 16.76 1.66 9.93
CA GLY A 5 16.49 0.66 8.91
C GLY A 5 15.70 -0.53 9.42
N LEU A 6 15.39 -1.39 8.45
CA LEU A 6 14.67 -2.64 8.67
C LEU A 6 15.15 -3.66 7.65
N ILE A 7 15.43 -4.85 8.13
CA ILE A 7 15.70 -6.02 7.28
C ILE A 7 14.60 -7.04 7.56
N ASP A 8 13.90 -7.46 6.52
CA ASP A 8 12.90 -8.51 6.55
C ASP A 8 13.31 -9.60 5.54
N VAL A 9 13.57 -10.81 6.03
CA VAL A 9 13.98 -11.95 5.22
C VAL A 9 12.93 -13.03 5.34
N THR A 10 12.39 -13.48 4.21
CA THR A 10 11.32 -14.47 4.16
C THR A 10 11.69 -15.64 3.27
N ILE A 11 11.45 -16.85 3.75
CA ILE A 11 11.37 -18.06 2.93
C ILE A 11 9.90 -18.36 2.71
N THR A 12 9.50 -18.56 1.46
CA THR A 12 8.11 -18.80 1.09
C THR A 12 7.98 -20.06 0.25
N HIS A 13 6.97 -20.86 0.57
CA HIS A 13 6.46 -21.94 -0.28
C HIS A 13 5.21 -21.43 -1.01
N VAL A 14 5.21 -21.49 -2.33
CA VAL A 14 4.16 -20.98 -3.21
C VAL A 14 3.67 -22.09 -4.10
N SER A 15 2.38 -22.41 -4.05
CA SER A 15 1.75 -23.32 -5.01
C SER A 15 1.55 -22.64 -6.36
N HIS A 16 1.45 -23.41 -7.46
CA HIS A 16 1.22 -22.87 -8.80
C HIS A 16 2.21 -21.75 -9.17
N ALA A 17 3.51 -21.98 -8.95
CA ALA A 17 4.54 -20.98 -9.15
C ALA A 17 5.02 -20.85 -10.61
N ASN A 18 4.64 -21.77 -11.49
CA ASN A 18 4.95 -21.74 -12.91
C ASN A 18 3.77 -22.20 -13.77
N ALA A 19 3.94 -22.22 -15.08
CA ALA A 19 2.90 -22.62 -16.04
C ALA A 19 2.49 -24.10 -15.95
N ALA A 20 3.35 -24.96 -15.41
CA ALA A 20 3.05 -26.39 -15.20
C ALA A 20 2.25 -26.63 -13.89
N GLY A 21 2.14 -25.62 -13.03
CA GLY A 21 1.48 -25.74 -11.73
C GLY A 21 2.39 -26.20 -10.60
N ASP A 22 3.70 -26.26 -10.85
CA ASP A 22 4.66 -26.68 -9.82
C ASP A 22 4.71 -25.68 -8.66
N ALA A 23 5.00 -26.20 -7.48
CA ALA A 23 5.27 -25.37 -6.30
C ALA A 23 6.74 -24.90 -6.29
N ARG A 24 6.99 -23.77 -5.67
CA ARG A 24 8.34 -23.24 -5.44
C ARG A 24 8.56 -22.91 -3.98
N THR A 25 9.70 -23.34 -3.46
CA THR A 25 10.19 -22.89 -2.14
C THR A 25 11.49 -22.11 -2.34
N SER A 26 11.53 -20.86 -1.92
CA SER A 26 12.71 -20.01 -2.06
C SER A 26 12.66 -18.79 -1.13
N TYR A 27 13.79 -18.10 -0.98
CA TYR A 27 13.78 -16.74 -0.46
C TYR A 27 12.96 -15.83 -1.37
N GLN A 28 12.14 -14.98 -0.74
CA GLN A 28 11.37 -13.98 -1.48
C GLN A 28 12.24 -12.76 -1.76
N PRO A 29 12.29 -12.30 -3.02
CA PRO A 29 12.92 -11.01 -3.37
C PRO A 29 12.24 -9.85 -2.65
N ALA A 30 10.91 -9.86 -2.57
CA ALA A 30 10.12 -8.92 -1.77
C ALA A 30 9.62 -9.65 -0.52
N PRO A 31 10.07 -9.28 0.67
CA PRO A 31 9.68 -9.92 1.92
C PRO A 31 8.18 -9.84 2.18
N TRP A 32 7.67 -10.78 2.99
CA TRP A 32 6.23 -10.92 3.20
C TRP A 32 5.56 -9.67 3.76
N PHE A 33 6.15 -9.04 4.77
CA PHE A 33 5.54 -7.90 5.44
C PHE A 33 6.15 -6.56 5.07
N SER A 34 7.48 -6.47 4.98
CA SER A 34 8.15 -5.18 4.89
C SER A 34 9.29 -5.21 3.90
N GLY A 35 9.30 -4.32 2.91
CA GLY A 35 10.47 -4.11 2.08
C GLY A 35 11.68 -3.73 2.93
N SER A 36 12.79 -4.46 2.77
CA SER A 36 14.04 -4.17 3.48
C SER A 36 14.57 -2.81 3.06
N ARG A 37 14.93 -1.97 4.04
CA ARG A 37 15.21 -0.55 3.80
C ARG A 37 16.20 0.03 4.78
N TRP A 38 16.78 1.13 4.38
CA TRP A 38 17.51 2.03 5.26
C TRP A 38 17.17 3.47 4.91
N GLY A 39 17.36 4.38 5.84
CA GLY A 39 17.04 5.78 5.60
C GLY A 39 17.64 6.74 6.60
N LEU A 40 17.55 8.00 6.26
CA LEU A 40 17.96 9.13 7.07
C LEU A 40 16.74 10.01 7.35
N THR A 41 16.58 10.43 8.59
CA THR A 41 15.58 11.44 8.98
C THR A 41 16.20 12.49 9.85
N GLY A 42 15.65 13.69 9.83
CA GLY A 42 16.13 14.75 10.68
C GLY A 42 15.09 15.83 10.93
N LYS A 43 15.29 16.50 12.07
CA LYS A 43 14.53 17.68 12.49
C LYS A 43 15.51 18.77 12.92
N ARG A 44 15.23 20.03 12.56
CA ARG A 44 15.96 21.21 12.98
C ARG A 44 14.95 22.28 13.42
N ASP A 45 15.08 22.74 14.64
CA ASP A 45 14.33 23.88 15.14
C ASP A 45 14.77 25.14 14.39
N LEU A 46 13.79 25.95 13.97
CA LEU A 46 14.04 27.20 13.24
C LEU A 46 13.96 28.44 14.13
N GLY A 47 13.74 28.27 15.45
CA GLY A 47 13.64 29.37 16.41
C GLY A 47 12.37 30.23 16.26
N MET A 48 11.33 29.71 15.64
CA MET A 48 10.07 30.38 15.38
C MET A 48 8.91 29.50 15.88
N ASP A 49 8.36 29.79 17.05
CA ASP A 49 7.10 29.22 17.64
C ASP A 49 6.90 27.71 17.39
N GLY A 50 7.93 26.91 17.66
CA GLY A 50 7.91 25.46 17.46
C GLY A 50 7.93 25.02 16.00
N LEU A 51 8.26 25.89 15.06
CA LEU A 51 8.45 25.54 13.65
C LEU A 51 9.77 24.80 13.47
N ARG A 52 9.71 23.66 12.84
CA ARG A 52 10.86 22.77 12.56
C ARG A 52 10.97 22.49 11.07
N ALA A 53 12.16 22.53 10.53
CA ALA A 53 12.47 21.92 9.24
C ALA A 53 12.66 20.42 9.45
N VAL A 54 12.07 19.61 8.57
CA VAL A 54 12.08 18.15 8.64
C VAL A 54 12.41 17.54 7.28
N PHE A 55 13.06 16.38 7.27
CA PHE A 55 13.29 15.64 6.03
C PHE A 55 13.30 14.13 6.26
N ARG A 56 13.09 13.38 5.19
CA ARG A 56 13.29 11.93 5.13
C ARG A 56 13.81 11.51 3.77
N LEU A 57 14.83 10.65 3.80
CA LEU A 57 15.36 9.93 2.65
C LEU A 57 15.28 8.44 2.98
N GLU A 58 14.68 7.61 2.12
CA GLU A 58 14.53 6.17 2.37
C GLU A 58 14.72 5.37 1.09
N SER A 59 15.63 4.40 1.13
CA SER A 59 15.92 3.44 0.08
C SER A 59 15.37 2.05 0.46
N GLU A 60 14.83 1.33 -0.51
CA GLU A 60 14.47 -0.08 -0.38
C GLU A 60 15.44 -0.94 -1.19
N PHE A 61 15.80 -2.10 -0.66
CA PHE A 61 16.70 -3.04 -1.32
C PHE A 61 16.19 -4.47 -1.20
N VAL A 62 16.64 -5.30 -2.14
CA VAL A 62 16.30 -6.73 -2.23
C VAL A 62 17.35 -7.53 -1.47
N THR A 63 16.96 -8.23 -0.40
CA THR A 63 17.93 -8.88 0.51
C THR A 63 18.68 -10.05 -0.12
N ASN A 64 18.13 -10.76 -1.08
CA ASN A 64 18.77 -11.92 -1.71
C ASN A 64 19.73 -11.57 -2.85
N THR A 65 19.66 -10.36 -3.41
CA THR A 65 20.55 -9.88 -4.48
C THR A 65 21.35 -8.65 -4.11
N ALA A 66 20.98 -7.96 -3.02
CA ALA A 66 21.51 -6.67 -2.59
C ALA A 66 21.26 -5.51 -3.59
N GLU A 67 20.39 -5.69 -4.56
CA GLU A 67 20.01 -4.66 -5.53
C GLU A 67 19.01 -3.67 -4.95
N GLU A 68 18.93 -2.49 -5.54
CA GLU A 68 17.83 -1.55 -5.27
C GLU A 68 16.51 -2.15 -5.75
N ASP A 69 15.42 -1.97 -4.96
CA ASP A 69 14.06 -2.42 -5.36
C ASP A 69 13.59 -1.78 -6.67
N ALA A 70 13.99 -0.54 -6.91
CA ALA A 70 13.79 0.17 -8.16
C ALA A 70 15.15 0.53 -8.76
N ALA A 71 15.58 -0.20 -9.78
CA ALA A 71 16.89 -0.06 -10.40
C ALA A 71 17.22 1.41 -10.76
N GLY A 72 18.37 1.89 -10.29
CA GLY A 72 18.85 3.25 -10.52
C GLY A 72 18.15 4.34 -9.69
N ILE A 73 17.34 3.99 -8.70
CA ILE A 73 16.62 4.95 -7.85
C ILE A 73 17.01 4.76 -6.38
N LEU A 74 18.03 5.49 -5.94
CA LEU A 74 18.58 5.36 -4.58
C LEU A 74 17.54 5.59 -3.47
N PHE A 75 16.70 6.61 -3.56
CA PHE A 75 15.67 6.90 -2.56
C PHE A 75 14.25 6.65 -3.11
N GLY A 76 14.02 5.41 -3.56
CA GLY A 76 12.78 5.00 -4.20
C GLY A 76 11.53 5.09 -3.31
N ARG A 77 11.70 5.14 -1.97
CA ARG A 77 10.57 5.16 -1.03
C ARG A 77 10.19 6.58 -0.62
N ASP A 78 11.11 7.28 0.00
CA ASP A 78 10.91 8.66 0.47
C ASP A 78 12.11 9.51 0.11
N ALA A 79 11.87 10.67 -0.47
CA ALA A 79 12.84 11.73 -0.76
C ALA A 79 12.13 13.07 -0.65
N TRP A 80 11.92 13.53 0.59
CA TRP A 80 11.15 14.73 0.86
C TRP A 80 11.75 15.59 1.97
N ALA A 81 11.48 16.88 1.88
CA ALA A 81 11.72 17.84 2.96
C ALA A 81 10.44 18.63 3.24
N GLY A 82 10.39 19.30 4.39
CA GLY A 82 9.20 20.08 4.74
C GLY A 82 9.32 20.83 6.04
N PHE A 83 8.17 21.32 6.49
CA PHE A 83 8.01 22.04 7.75
C PHE A 83 7.00 21.33 8.63
N GLU A 84 7.20 21.37 9.92
CA GLU A 84 6.32 20.80 10.93
C GLU A 84 6.20 21.75 12.13
N SER A 85 4.97 21.96 12.59
CA SER A 85 4.70 22.58 13.89
C SER A 85 3.46 21.96 14.52
N ASP A 86 3.33 22.06 15.84
CA ASP A 86 2.17 21.53 16.56
C ASP A 86 0.90 22.32 16.21
N ALA A 87 1.03 23.63 15.96
CA ALA A 87 -0.08 24.49 15.58
C ALA A 87 -0.60 24.25 14.15
N LEU A 88 0.30 24.07 13.17
CA LEU A 88 -0.05 24.01 11.75
C LEU A 88 -0.02 22.61 11.14
N GLY A 89 0.56 21.62 11.86
CA GLY A 89 0.80 20.29 11.35
C GLY A 89 2.07 20.20 10.49
N LYS A 90 2.13 19.27 9.59
CA LYS A 90 3.28 19.00 8.71
C LYS A 90 2.93 19.28 7.26
N LEU A 91 3.75 20.08 6.59
CA LEU A 91 3.75 20.29 5.14
C LEU A 91 5.04 19.72 4.56
N SER A 92 4.95 18.77 3.65
CA SER A 92 6.10 18.11 3.02
C SER A 92 6.02 18.15 1.51
N PHE A 93 7.20 18.16 0.87
CA PHE A 93 7.38 18.36 -0.55
C PHE A 93 8.13 17.17 -1.13
N ASP A 94 7.78 16.77 -2.35
CA ASP A 94 8.42 15.77 -3.19
C ASP A 94 7.99 14.33 -2.94
N ARG A 95 8.92 13.33 -3.13
CA ARG A 95 8.55 11.90 -3.17
C ARG A 95 8.20 11.35 -1.80
N GLN A 96 6.98 10.91 -1.65
CA GLN A 96 6.44 10.37 -0.40
C GLN A 96 5.22 9.49 -0.63
N ASN A 97 4.78 8.76 0.40
CA ASN A 97 3.54 8.00 0.31
C ASN A 97 2.36 8.88 -0.13
N ALA A 98 1.52 8.35 -1.01
CA ALA A 98 0.22 8.95 -1.29
C ALA A 98 -0.63 9.00 -0.01
N LEU A 99 -1.33 10.11 0.22
CA LEU A 99 -2.11 10.31 1.44
C LEU A 99 -3.17 9.22 1.67
N GLY A 100 -3.81 8.74 0.59
CA GLY A 100 -4.76 7.62 0.69
C GLY A 100 -4.11 6.33 1.17
N ARG A 101 -2.83 6.09 0.83
CA ARG A 101 -2.08 4.95 1.34
C ARG A 101 -1.86 5.02 2.86
N ASP A 102 -1.51 6.19 3.38
CA ASP A 102 -1.32 6.37 4.82
C ASP A 102 -2.64 6.13 5.59
N ILE A 103 -3.77 6.58 5.03
CA ILE A 103 -5.10 6.35 5.61
C ILE A 103 -5.49 4.86 5.53
N ALA A 104 -5.30 4.22 4.37
CA ALA A 104 -5.59 2.79 4.23
C ALA A 104 -4.76 1.96 5.22
N ALA A 105 -3.45 2.22 5.30
CA ALA A 105 -2.55 1.55 6.22
C ALA A 105 -2.89 1.84 7.69
N GLY A 106 -3.30 3.05 8.02
CA GLY A 106 -3.56 3.46 9.41
C GLY A 106 -4.89 3.01 9.98
N TYR A 107 -5.91 2.77 9.15
CA TYR A 107 -7.29 2.62 9.63
C TYR A 107 -8.01 1.37 9.11
N LEU A 108 -7.70 0.91 7.90
CA LEU A 108 -8.53 -0.07 7.20
C LEU A 108 -7.96 -1.47 7.18
N ASP A 109 -6.66 -1.62 7.23
CA ASP A 109 -5.97 -2.90 7.08
C ASP A 109 -5.07 -3.19 8.29
N PRO A 110 -5.17 -4.35 8.95
CA PRO A 110 -4.35 -4.67 10.13
C PRO A 110 -2.87 -4.82 9.78
N TYR A 111 -2.56 -5.30 8.59
CA TYR A 111 -1.19 -5.34 8.11
C TYR A 111 -0.66 -3.97 7.68
N GLY A 112 -1.55 -3.05 7.43
CA GLY A 112 -1.25 -1.66 7.29
C GLY A 112 -1.48 -0.85 8.56
N ALA A 113 -2.28 -1.31 9.48
CA ALA A 113 -2.84 -0.54 10.59
C ALA A 113 -2.28 -0.85 11.96
N ALA A 114 -1.43 -1.82 12.11
CA ALA A 114 -0.81 -2.01 13.39
C ALA A 114 -0.01 -0.76 13.73
N LYS A 115 -0.34 -0.05 14.78
CA LYS A 115 0.35 1.17 15.22
C LYS A 115 1.86 0.99 15.42
N ALA A 116 2.33 -0.23 15.52
CA ALA A 116 3.72 -0.53 15.82
C ALA A 116 4.57 -0.82 14.57
N SER A 117 3.98 -1.35 13.50
CA SER A 117 4.79 -1.86 12.39
C SER A 117 4.40 -1.32 11.02
N THR A 118 3.52 -0.46 10.92
CA THR A 118 2.57 -0.41 9.86
C THR A 118 2.75 0.56 8.77
N ASN A 119 3.46 1.58 8.98
CA ASN A 119 3.94 2.43 7.90
C ASN A 119 5.04 1.75 7.09
N GLU A 120 5.34 0.54 7.44
CA GLU A 120 6.32 -0.31 6.78
C GLU A 120 5.75 -1.02 5.55
N GLY A 121 4.50 -0.74 5.22
CA GLY A 121 3.80 -1.34 4.10
C GLY A 121 4.65 -1.37 2.86
N GLY A 122 5.00 -2.48 2.42
CA GLY A 122 5.81 -2.71 1.24
C GLY A 122 5.62 -4.09 0.85
N GLY A 123 5.90 -5.09 1.24
CA GLY A 123 5.96 -6.41 0.69
C GLY A 123 5.00 -6.58 -0.47
N THR A 124 5.56 -6.67 -1.56
CA THR A 124 4.86 -6.92 -2.79
C THR A 124 4.98 -8.39 -3.13
N ASN A 125 4.47 -9.21 -2.27
CA ASN A 125 4.06 -10.46 -2.80
C ASN A 125 2.91 -10.16 -3.76
N THR A 126 3.10 -10.41 -5.04
CA THR A 126 2.21 -9.96 -6.10
C THR A 126 0.81 -10.53 -5.99
N ASN A 127 0.62 -11.52 -5.17
CA ASN A 127 -0.64 -12.24 -4.99
C ASN A 127 -1.23 -12.11 -3.59
N ASN A 128 -0.63 -11.33 -2.70
CA ASN A 128 -1.08 -11.26 -1.32
C ASN A 128 -2.14 -10.18 -1.09
N PHE A 129 -2.65 -10.14 0.12
CA PHE A 129 -3.65 -9.22 0.65
C PHE A 129 -3.30 -7.73 0.51
N LYS A 130 -2.03 -7.35 0.37
CA LYS A 130 -1.61 -5.94 0.25
C LYS A 130 -1.99 -5.27 -1.07
N GLN A 131 -2.48 -6.01 -2.03
CA GLN A 131 -2.93 -5.46 -3.32
C GLN A 131 -3.99 -4.36 -3.18
N MET A 132 -4.76 -4.35 -2.10
CA MET A 132 -5.75 -3.29 -1.85
C MET A 132 -5.15 -1.90 -1.75
N ILE A 133 -3.88 -1.78 -1.35
CA ILE A 133 -3.22 -0.48 -1.20
C ILE A 133 -3.05 0.27 -2.53
N PHE A 134 -3.08 -0.44 -3.65
CA PHE A 134 -3.04 0.19 -4.97
C PHE A 134 -4.28 1.07 -5.25
N TYR A 135 -5.40 0.79 -4.62
CA TYR A 135 -6.60 1.64 -4.70
C TYR A 135 -6.45 2.98 -3.95
N ALA A 136 -5.44 3.08 -3.10
CA ALA A 136 -5.08 4.29 -2.37
C ALA A 136 -3.97 5.11 -3.06
N GLY A 137 -3.69 4.84 -4.33
CA GLY A 137 -2.54 5.34 -5.07
C GLY A 137 -2.66 6.76 -5.62
N SER A 138 -1.79 7.05 -6.56
CA SER A 138 -1.69 8.30 -7.30
C SER A 138 -1.41 8.02 -8.78
N ALA A 139 -1.25 9.06 -9.59
CA ALA A 139 -0.86 8.93 -10.99
C ALA A 139 0.49 8.20 -11.19
N THR A 140 1.33 8.12 -10.16
CA THR A 140 2.62 7.42 -10.18
C THR A 140 2.66 6.18 -9.25
N GLY A 141 1.50 5.59 -8.96
CA GLY A 141 1.38 4.40 -8.13
C GLY A 141 1.06 4.72 -6.66
N THR A 142 1.71 4.04 -5.72
CA THR A 142 1.40 4.15 -4.28
C THR A 142 2.09 5.33 -3.58
N ARG A 143 2.87 6.12 -4.32
CA ARG A 143 3.56 7.32 -3.85
C ARG A 143 3.30 8.47 -4.79
N TYR A 144 3.35 9.69 -4.25
CA TYR A 144 3.48 10.89 -5.07
C TYR A 144 4.93 11.05 -5.51
N ASP A 145 5.14 11.41 -6.77
CA ASP A 145 6.33 12.07 -7.25
C ASP A 145 5.99 13.56 -7.39
N ARG A 146 6.91 14.45 -7.00
CA ARG A 146 6.62 15.91 -7.01
C ARG A 146 5.38 16.25 -6.18
N GLY A 147 5.26 15.65 -5.00
CA GLY A 147 4.10 15.80 -4.12
C GLY A 147 4.16 17.04 -3.23
N LEU A 148 3.01 17.57 -2.89
CA LEU A 148 2.79 18.52 -1.82
C LEU A 148 1.76 17.90 -0.87
N VAL A 149 2.13 17.65 0.39
CA VAL A 149 1.25 16.95 1.33
C VAL A 149 1.21 17.69 2.66
N TRP A 150 0.02 18.10 3.04
CA TRP A 150 -0.26 18.62 4.37
C TRP A 150 -1.00 17.58 5.21
N LYS A 151 -0.58 17.41 6.47
CA LYS A 151 -1.21 16.53 7.48
C LYS A 151 -1.26 17.20 8.83
N LYS A 152 -2.38 17.06 9.53
CA LYS A 152 -2.51 17.50 10.93
C LYS A 152 -3.35 16.52 11.73
N ALA A 153 -2.86 16.16 12.91
CA ALA A 153 -3.65 15.58 13.99
C ALA A 153 -4.00 16.70 14.96
N PHE A 154 -5.26 16.80 15.34
CA PHE A 154 -5.79 17.79 16.28
C PHE A 154 -5.98 17.16 17.66
N ASP A 155 -5.94 17.95 18.70
CA ASP A 155 -6.03 17.47 20.10
C ASP A 155 -7.36 16.78 20.41
N ASN A 156 -8.42 17.12 19.68
CA ASN A 156 -9.74 16.51 19.81
C ASN A 156 -9.89 15.15 19.10
N GLY A 157 -8.80 14.58 18.56
CA GLY A 157 -8.80 13.29 17.86
C GLY A 157 -9.05 13.36 16.36
N LEU A 158 -9.40 14.54 15.83
CA LEU A 158 -9.55 14.73 14.38
C LEU A 158 -8.18 14.61 13.68
N VAL A 159 -8.15 13.99 12.51
CA VAL A 159 -6.96 13.90 11.63
C VAL A 159 -7.36 14.36 10.24
N GLY A 160 -6.66 15.35 9.71
CA GLY A 160 -6.90 15.86 8.36
C GLY A 160 -5.67 15.78 7.48
N GLY A 161 -5.88 15.69 6.17
CA GLY A 161 -4.81 15.74 5.20
C GLY A 161 -5.28 16.18 3.84
N LEU A 162 -4.40 16.91 3.14
CA LEU A 162 -4.54 17.33 1.76
C LEU A 162 -3.26 16.94 1.00
N GLY A 163 -3.42 16.35 -0.17
CA GLY A 163 -2.31 15.96 -1.02
C GLY A 163 -2.51 16.44 -2.46
N TYR A 164 -1.45 16.94 -3.05
CA TYR A 164 -1.40 17.27 -4.46
C TYR A 164 -0.10 16.74 -5.06
N GLN A 165 -0.19 16.07 -6.20
CA GLN A 165 0.94 15.68 -7.02
C GLN A 165 0.93 16.49 -8.29
N PHE A 166 2.05 17.13 -8.62
CA PHE A 166 2.23 17.82 -9.90
C PHE A 166 2.56 16.81 -11.00
N GLY A 167 1.90 16.95 -12.15
CA GLY A 167 2.17 16.06 -13.28
C GLY A 167 3.51 16.33 -13.97
N GLY A 168 4.00 17.57 -13.91
CA GLY A 168 5.28 17.97 -14.51
C GLY A 168 5.26 18.01 -16.04
N VAL A 169 4.09 18.13 -16.66
CA VAL A 169 3.92 18.17 -18.11
C VAL A 169 3.85 19.63 -18.58
N ALA A 170 4.76 20.03 -19.45
CA ALA A 170 4.77 21.37 -20.03
C ALA A 170 3.46 21.66 -20.77
N GLY A 171 2.87 22.82 -20.53
CA GLY A 171 1.60 23.22 -21.14
C GLY A 171 0.35 22.59 -20.50
N SER A 172 0.49 21.71 -19.49
CA SER A 172 -0.65 21.10 -18.81
C SER A 172 -0.41 20.97 -17.30
N PHE A 173 -1.20 21.68 -16.51
CA PHE A 173 -1.17 21.57 -15.06
C PHE A 173 -1.83 20.29 -14.53
N SER A 174 -2.75 19.71 -15.30
CA SER A 174 -3.57 18.58 -14.85
C SER A 174 -3.07 17.21 -15.31
N THR A 175 -2.35 17.10 -16.42
CA THR A 175 -1.83 15.82 -16.92
C THR A 175 -0.81 15.24 -15.95
N GLY A 176 -1.01 13.99 -15.51
CA GLY A 176 -0.16 13.31 -14.53
C GLY A 176 -0.37 13.79 -13.08
N SER A 177 -1.35 14.67 -12.82
CA SER A 177 -1.61 15.19 -11.47
C SER A 177 -2.48 14.24 -10.63
N THR A 178 -2.38 14.37 -9.32
CA THR A 178 -3.28 13.71 -8.35
C THR A 178 -3.71 14.71 -7.28
N LYS A 179 -4.99 14.65 -6.89
CA LYS A 179 -5.56 15.43 -5.79
C LYS A 179 -6.16 14.49 -4.77
N THR A 180 -5.84 14.64 -3.50
CA THR A 180 -6.35 13.81 -2.42
C THR A 180 -6.78 14.66 -1.24
N ALA A 181 -7.93 14.35 -0.66
CA ALA A 181 -8.34 14.84 0.64
C ALA A 181 -8.67 13.66 1.55
N ALA A 182 -8.27 13.74 2.81
CA ALA A 182 -8.48 12.70 3.79
C ALA A 182 -8.92 13.27 5.12
N LEU A 183 -9.80 12.54 5.80
CA LEU A 183 -10.30 12.87 7.11
C LEU A 183 -10.38 11.61 7.96
N GLY A 184 -9.98 11.71 9.22
CA GLY A 184 -10.10 10.64 10.20
C GLY A 184 -10.46 11.17 11.57
N TYR A 185 -10.95 10.29 12.42
CA TYR A 185 -11.29 10.59 13.81
C TYR A 185 -10.87 9.42 14.70
N ASN A 186 -10.10 9.73 15.73
CA ASN A 186 -9.62 8.79 16.74
C ASN A 186 -10.39 9.05 18.04
N LEU A 187 -11.26 8.11 18.43
CA LEU A 187 -12.09 8.19 19.62
C LEU A 187 -11.79 6.98 20.54
N GLY A 188 -10.71 7.08 21.30
CA GLY A 188 -10.31 6.01 22.21
C GLY A 188 -10.08 4.68 21.47
N PRO A 189 -10.90 3.64 21.75
CA PRO A 189 -10.76 2.34 21.09
C PRO A 189 -11.27 2.31 19.63
N PHE A 190 -12.09 3.30 19.23
CA PHE A 190 -12.68 3.38 17.90
C PHE A 190 -11.95 4.43 17.05
N ASN A 191 -11.54 4.04 15.85
CA ASN A 191 -10.93 4.93 14.89
C ASN A 191 -11.60 4.74 13.53
N VAL A 192 -11.90 5.84 12.86
CA VAL A 192 -12.52 5.84 11.53
C VAL A 192 -11.79 6.83 10.63
N ALA A 193 -11.65 6.50 9.36
CA ALA A 193 -11.10 7.43 8.37
C ALA A 193 -11.57 7.09 6.97
N GLY A 194 -11.45 8.07 6.10
CA GLY A 194 -11.69 7.93 4.67
C GLY A 194 -10.90 8.94 3.86
N PHE A 195 -10.85 8.72 2.58
CA PHE A 195 -10.26 9.65 1.63
C PHE A 195 -11.01 9.67 0.31
N VAL A 196 -10.82 10.75 -0.41
CA VAL A 196 -11.19 10.92 -1.81
C VAL A 196 -9.94 11.25 -2.61
N ASN A 197 -9.76 10.57 -3.74
CA ASN A 197 -8.58 10.71 -4.59
C ASN A 197 -9.03 10.84 -6.05
N SER A 198 -8.46 11.80 -6.78
CA SER A 198 -8.67 11.98 -8.21
C SER A 198 -7.33 12.20 -8.89
N ALA A 199 -6.99 11.32 -9.81
CA ALA A 199 -5.74 11.36 -10.58
C ALA A 199 -6.03 11.44 -12.07
N ASN A 200 -5.12 12.06 -12.81
CA ASN A 200 -5.09 12.07 -14.25
C ASN A 200 -3.91 11.17 -14.70
N VAL A 201 -4.21 9.95 -15.12
CA VAL A 201 -3.22 8.95 -15.55
C VAL A 201 -3.34 8.76 -17.06
N GLY A 202 -2.29 9.06 -17.81
CA GLY A 202 -2.33 8.98 -19.28
C GLY A 202 -3.43 9.83 -19.91
N ASN A 203 -3.73 11.02 -19.34
CA ASN A 203 -4.84 11.91 -19.69
C ASN A 203 -6.24 11.35 -19.42
N LEU A 204 -6.37 10.28 -18.66
CA LEU A 204 -7.62 9.65 -18.27
C LEU A 204 -7.87 9.86 -16.78
N LYS A 205 -9.12 10.05 -16.38
CA LYS A 205 -9.52 10.25 -14.98
C LYS A 205 -9.60 8.93 -14.24
N HIS A 206 -8.89 8.84 -13.13
CA HIS A 206 -8.92 7.75 -12.17
C HIS A 206 -9.31 8.28 -10.81
N ASN A 207 -10.36 7.74 -10.21
CA ASN A 207 -10.84 8.18 -8.90
C ASN A 207 -10.93 7.01 -7.94
N ALA A 208 -10.53 7.23 -6.68
CA ALA A 208 -10.73 6.30 -5.59
C ALA A 208 -11.41 7.00 -4.42
N TYR A 209 -12.30 6.28 -3.75
CA TYR A 209 -13.00 6.69 -2.53
C TYR A 209 -12.86 5.58 -1.53
N SER A 210 -12.58 5.91 -0.29
CA SER A 210 -12.42 4.92 0.76
C SER A 210 -13.03 5.39 2.06
N MET A 211 -13.57 4.43 2.79
CA MET A 211 -13.99 4.61 4.17
C MET A 211 -13.79 3.30 4.94
N GLY A 212 -13.38 3.43 6.19
CA GLY A 212 -13.25 2.30 7.08
C GLY A 212 -12.73 2.72 8.45
N GLY A 213 -12.46 1.73 9.28
CA GLY A 213 -11.99 1.99 10.62
C GLY A 213 -11.61 0.73 11.37
N ASN A 214 -11.30 0.91 12.63
CA ASN A 214 -10.99 -0.19 13.53
C ASN A 214 -11.56 0.07 14.93
N TYR A 215 -11.79 -1.02 15.64
CA TYR A 215 -12.24 -1.00 17.02
C TYR A 215 -11.39 -1.96 17.85
N ALA A 216 -10.84 -1.46 18.96
CA ALA A 216 -10.04 -2.23 19.89
C ALA A 216 -10.86 -2.55 21.15
N PHE A 217 -10.92 -3.83 21.53
CA PHE A 217 -11.56 -4.30 22.76
C PHE A 217 -10.77 -5.45 23.38
N GLY A 218 -10.44 -5.32 24.65
CA GLY A 218 -9.57 -6.27 25.33
C GLY A 218 -8.23 -6.42 24.58
N ILE A 219 -7.90 -7.66 24.22
CA ILE A 219 -6.69 -7.98 23.45
C ILE A 219 -6.93 -8.02 21.93
N THR A 220 -8.11 -7.66 21.47
CA THR A 220 -8.51 -7.80 20.07
C THR A 220 -8.68 -6.43 19.44
N ARG A 221 -8.26 -6.31 18.17
CA ARG A 221 -8.62 -5.19 17.29
C ARG A 221 -9.25 -5.76 16.03
N VAL A 222 -10.43 -5.27 15.68
CA VAL A 222 -11.10 -5.58 14.41
C VAL A 222 -10.97 -4.38 13.48
N ASN A 223 -10.69 -4.63 12.21
CA ASN A 223 -10.59 -3.60 11.17
C ASN A 223 -11.55 -3.96 10.03
N ALA A 224 -12.17 -2.94 9.46
CA ALA A 224 -13.01 -3.08 8.27
C ALA A 224 -12.92 -1.82 7.41
N GLY A 225 -12.94 -2.00 6.09
CA GLY A 225 -12.94 -0.86 5.18
C GLY A 225 -13.18 -1.26 3.75
N CYS A 226 -13.64 -0.29 2.95
CA CYS A 226 -13.89 -0.49 1.54
C CYS A 226 -13.34 0.67 0.70
N PHE A 227 -13.03 0.31 -0.55
CA PHE A 227 -12.66 1.23 -1.61
C PHE A 227 -13.66 1.10 -2.75
N ARG A 228 -13.96 2.21 -3.40
CA ARG A 228 -14.55 2.27 -4.72
C ARG A 228 -13.58 2.96 -5.67
N TYR A 229 -13.30 2.34 -6.79
CA TYR A 229 -12.39 2.87 -7.80
C TYR A 229 -13.08 2.93 -9.15
N THR A 230 -12.85 4.00 -9.89
CA THR A 230 -13.32 4.16 -11.27
C THR A 230 -12.20 4.72 -12.13
N ALA A 231 -12.11 4.25 -13.38
CA ALA A 231 -11.13 4.75 -14.34
C ALA A 231 -11.71 4.82 -15.75
N GLU A 232 -11.36 5.89 -16.47
CA GLU A 232 -11.51 5.98 -17.91
C GLU A 232 -10.45 5.10 -18.57
N GLN A 233 -10.72 4.53 -19.75
CA GLN A 233 -9.85 3.55 -20.39
C GLN A 233 -9.88 3.66 -21.91
N GLY A 234 -8.79 3.17 -22.55
CA GLY A 234 -8.61 3.21 -24.00
C GLY A 234 -8.18 4.60 -24.49
N ALA A 235 -7.87 4.69 -25.78
CA ALA A 235 -7.50 5.96 -26.39
C ALA A 235 -8.61 6.99 -26.20
N ALA A 236 -8.30 8.12 -25.56
CA ALA A 236 -9.25 9.18 -25.22
C ALA A 236 -10.54 8.71 -24.49
N GLY A 237 -10.46 7.63 -23.70
CA GLY A 237 -11.60 7.11 -22.97
C GLY A 237 -12.59 6.29 -23.82
N SER A 238 -12.14 5.72 -24.94
CA SER A 238 -12.97 4.97 -25.90
C SER A 238 -13.51 3.64 -25.37
N GLN A 239 -12.89 3.08 -24.30
CA GLN A 239 -13.33 1.84 -23.69
C GLN A 239 -14.35 2.08 -22.57
N PRO A 240 -15.19 1.08 -22.24
CA PRO A 240 -16.12 1.18 -21.11
C PRO A 240 -15.42 1.54 -19.82
N LYS A 241 -15.97 2.47 -19.06
CA LYS A 241 -15.41 2.92 -17.78
C LYS A 241 -15.29 1.76 -16.78
N ARG A 242 -14.10 1.58 -16.21
CA ARG A 242 -13.84 0.63 -15.13
C ARG A 242 -14.55 1.04 -13.85
N SER A 243 -15.06 0.06 -13.11
CA SER A 243 -15.63 0.27 -11.77
C SER A 243 -15.28 -0.91 -10.87
N ASP A 244 -14.52 -0.65 -9.82
CA ASP A 244 -14.10 -1.67 -8.85
C ASP A 244 -14.67 -1.39 -7.47
N LYS A 245 -14.82 -2.47 -6.70
CA LYS A 245 -15.03 -2.44 -5.26
C LYS A 245 -13.98 -3.36 -4.61
N ALA A 246 -13.29 -2.86 -3.60
CA ALA A 246 -12.36 -3.66 -2.81
C ALA A 246 -12.68 -3.45 -1.32
N CYS A 247 -12.80 -4.52 -0.56
CA CYS A 247 -13.13 -4.47 0.87
C CYS A 247 -12.22 -5.41 1.67
N THR A 248 -11.99 -5.05 2.94
CA THR A 248 -11.26 -5.86 3.90
C THR A 248 -12.05 -6.01 5.20
N LEU A 249 -11.92 -7.17 5.82
CA LEU A 249 -12.33 -7.44 7.21
C LEU A 249 -11.23 -8.26 7.87
N SER A 250 -10.79 -7.85 9.05
CA SER A 250 -9.65 -8.49 9.69
C SER A 250 -9.63 -8.28 11.20
N ALA A 251 -8.87 -9.12 11.89
CA ALA A 251 -8.67 -9.02 13.32
C ALA A 251 -7.20 -9.27 13.69
N SER A 252 -6.72 -8.51 14.69
CA SER A 252 -5.45 -8.73 15.36
C SER A 252 -5.69 -9.06 16.81
N PHE A 253 -4.97 -10.05 17.34
CA PHE A 253 -5.07 -10.54 18.72
C PHE A 253 -3.74 -10.33 19.42
N ALA A 254 -3.81 -9.81 20.65
CA ALA A 254 -2.66 -9.53 21.52
C ALA A 254 -1.52 -8.70 20.86
N PRO A 255 -1.83 -7.61 20.14
CA PRO A 255 -0.84 -6.87 19.36
C PRO A 255 0.25 -6.18 20.20
N ALA A 256 0.16 -6.20 21.53
CA ALA A 256 1.17 -5.71 22.46
C ALA A 256 1.88 -6.84 23.22
N GLY A 257 1.54 -8.09 22.95
CA GLY A 257 2.14 -9.26 23.60
C GLY A 257 3.43 -9.72 22.93
N LYS A 258 4.10 -10.70 23.55
CA LYS A 258 5.22 -11.41 22.89
C LYS A 258 4.77 -12.25 21.71
N LEU A 259 3.52 -12.70 21.71
CA LEU A 259 2.85 -13.40 20.62
C LEU A 259 1.68 -12.55 20.15
N ASP A 260 1.61 -12.24 18.90
CA ASP A 260 0.42 -11.67 18.27
C ASP A 260 -0.03 -12.52 17.08
N TYR A 261 -1.33 -12.47 16.80
CA TYR A 261 -1.96 -13.21 15.71
C TYR A 261 -2.82 -12.27 14.89
N GLN A 262 -2.85 -12.51 13.60
CA GLN A 262 -3.67 -11.73 12.69
C GLN A 262 -4.37 -12.66 11.70
N VAL A 263 -5.62 -12.35 11.41
CA VAL A 263 -6.40 -13.03 10.37
C VAL A 263 -7.20 -12.00 9.59
N GLY A 264 -7.42 -12.25 8.33
CA GLY A 264 -8.23 -11.35 7.53
C GLY A 264 -8.67 -11.91 6.20
N TYR A 265 -9.61 -11.21 5.62
CA TYR A 265 -10.20 -11.50 4.34
C TYR A 265 -10.29 -10.23 3.50
N GLN A 266 -9.89 -10.33 2.25
CA GLN A 266 -10.01 -9.24 1.28
C GLN A 266 -10.75 -9.71 0.04
N LEU A 267 -11.65 -8.87 -0.44
CA LEU A 267 -12.36 -9.05 -1.69
C LEU A 267 -12.05 -7.86 -2.62
N MET A 268 -11.64 -8.16 -3.83
CA MET A 268 -11.54 -7.21 -4.93
C MET A 268 -12.46 -7.66 -6.05
N SER A 269 -13.38 -6.79 -6.45
CA SER A 269 -14.28 -7.01 -7.59
C SER A 269 -14.00 -5.92 -8.61
N ALA A 270 -13.50 -6.31 -9.79
CA ALA A 270 -13.31 -5.41 -10.92
C ALA A 270 -14.40 -5.62 -11.95
N SER A 271 -14.96 -4.53 -12.46
CA SER A 271 -15.93 -4.56 -13.53
C SER A 271 -15.40 -3.75 -14.72
N ARG A 272 -15.39 -4.39 -15.89
CA ARG A 272 -14.90 -3.76 -17.13
C ARG A 272 -13.50 -3.18 -16.99
N ALA A 273 -12.62 -3.89 -16.29
CA ALA A 273 -11.26 -3.45 -16.07
C ALA A 273 -10.36 -3.81 -17.25
N GLY A 274 -9.48 -2.91 -17.65
CA GLY A 274 -8.45 -3.19 -18.66
C GLY A 274 -7.61 -4.40 -18.28
N ILE A 275 -7.25 -5.20 -19.28
CA ILE A 275 -6.40 -6.38 -19.10
C ILE A 275 -5.06 -6.20 -19.81
N THR A 276 -4.03 -6.83 -19.23
CA THR A 276 -2.71 -7.02 -19.87
C THR A 276 -2.50 -8.49 -20.22
N GLY A 277 -1.59 -8.76 -21.13
CA GLY A 277 -1.30 -10.12 -21.60
C GLY A 277 -2.37 -10.65 -22.55
N SER A 278 -2.27 -11.93 -22.88
CA SER A 278 -3.21 -12.62 -23.78
C SER A 278 -3.39 -14.07 -23.33
N GLY A 279 -4.50 -14.70 -23.76
CA GLY A 279 -4.80 -16.09 -23.44
C GLY A 279 -4.79 -16.35 -21.92
N ALA A 280 -4.09 -17.39 -21.47
CA ALA A 280 -3.99 -17.79 -20.06
C ALA A 280 -3.27 -16.78 -19.16
N THR A 281 -2.47 -15.87 -19.72
CA THR A 281 -1.73 -14.85 -18.98
C THR A 281 -2.45 -13.52 -18.90
N ALA A 282 -3.60 -13.38 -19.57
CA ALA A 282 -4.41 -12.17 -19.49
C ALA A 282 -4.85 -11.89 -18.06
N ASN A 283 -4.57 -10.69 -17.56
CA ASN A 283 -4.87 -10.31 -16.18
C ASN A 283 -5.35 -8.87 -16.08
N VAL A 284 -6.25 -8.64 -15.15
CA VAL A 284 -6.75 -7.31 -14.81
C VAL A 284 -5.59 -6.44 -14.33
N LEU A 285 -5.49 -5.23 -14.89
CA LEU A 285 -4.56 -4.21 -14.45
C LEU A 285 -4.81 -3.80 -13.00
N ASN A 286 -3.74 -3.46 -12.28
CA ASN A 286 -3.87 -2.82 -10.98
C ASN A 286 -4.56 -1.44 -11.11
N ALA A 287 -5.08 -0.95 -9.99
CA ALA A 287 -5.58 0.43 -9.90
C ALA A 287 -4.44 1.44 -10.16
N PHE A 288 -4.78 2.59 -10.73
CA PHE A 288 -3.87 3.67 -11.12
C PHE A 288 -2.76 3.29 -12.12
N ALA A 289 -2.90 2.15 -12.79
CA ALA A 289 -2.07 1.85 -13.94
C ALA A 289 -2.51 2.69 -15.15
N ASP A 290 -1.59 2.97 -16.08
CA ASP A 290 -1.95 3.64 -17.33
C ASP A 290 -2.88 2.73 -18.15
N THR A 291 -4.05 3.25 -18.48
CA THR A 291 -5.11 2.55 -19.20
C THR A 291 -5.33 3.12 -20.61
N SER A 292 -4.51 4.05 -21.07
CA SER A 292 -4.64 4.72 -22.37
C SER A 292 -4.53 3.77 -23.58
N ALA A 293 -3.70 2.74 -23.46
CA ALA A 293 -3.49 1.71 -24.51
C ALA A 293 -4.45 0.52 -24.40
N ILE A 294 -5.42 0.52 -23.49
CA ILE A 294 -6.34 -0.60 -23.31
C ILE A 294 -7.29 -0.72 -24.49
N THR A 295 -7.37 -1.92 -25.05
CA THR A 295 -8.29 -2.29 -26.13
C THR A 295 -9.33 -3.33 -25.69
N ASN A 296 -9.06 -4.07 -24.61
CA ASN A 296 -9.92 -5.12 -24.08
C ASN A 296 -10.15 -4.95 -22.58
N VAL A 297 -11.36 -5.29 -22.15
CA VAL A 297 -11.76 -5.23 -20.75
C VAL A 297 -12.32 -6.56 -20.28
N ALA A 298 -12.15 -6.85 -19.00
CA ALA A 298 -12.73 -8.01 -18.34
C ALA A 298 -13.28 -7.66 -16.97
N SER A 299 -14.14 -8.53 -16.44
CA SER A 299 -14.64 -8.45 -15.07
C SER A 299 -14.22 -9.69 -14.33
N GLY A 300 -14.01 -9.57 -13.02
CA GLY A 300 -13.60 -10.69 -12.20
C GLY A 300 -13.53 -10.35 -10.73
N HIS A 301 -13.30 -11.39 -9.94
CA HIS A 301 -13.11 -11.27 -8.50
C HIS A 301 -11.75 -11.85 -8.10
N ARG A 302 -11.17 -11.27 -7.07
CA ARG A 302 -10.00 -11.75 -6.38
C ARG A 302 -10.29 -11.71 -4.89
N THR A 303 -10.15 -12.84 -4.23
CA THR A 303 -10.34 -12.97 -2.79
C THR A 303 -9.05 -13.50 -2.17
N THR A 304 -8.69 -12.97 -1.01
CA THR A 304 -7.54 -13.45 -0.24
C THR A 304 -7.98 -13.67 1.19
N PHE A 305 -7.83 -14.89 1.69
CA PHE A 305 -7.87 -15.19 3.10
C PHE A 305 -6.43 -15.32 3.59
N TYR A 306 -6.10 -14.71 4.71
CA TYR A 306 -4.74 -14.68 5.22
C TYR A 306 -4.68 -14.75 6.74
N GLY A 307 -3.55 -15.23 7.25
CA GLY A 307 -3.25 -15.24 8.67
C GLY A 307 -1.75 -15.20 8.94
N SER A 308 -1.40 -14.75 10.13
CA SER A 308 -0.01 -14.74 10.60
C SER A 308 0.09 -14.84 12.11
N ALA A 309 1.23 -15.30 12.57
CA ALA A 309 1.64 -15.29 13.97
C ALA A 309 3.04 -14.70 14.07
N PHE A 310 3.22 -13.78 15.00
CA PHE A 310 4.51 -13.15 15.28
C PHE A 310 4.96 -13.49 16.69
N TYR A 311 6.26 -13.75 16.84
CA TYR A 311 6.92 -13.81 18.14
C TYR A 311 7.96 -12.68 18.22
N HIS A 312 7.74 -11.76 19.16
CA HIS A 312 8.59 -10.62 19.41
C HIS A 312 9.62 -10.96 20.50
N PHE A 313 10.89 -11.05 20.14
CA PHE A 313 11.98 -11.15 21.12
C PHE A 313 12.09 -9.85 21.92
N ASP A 314 12.03 -8.74 21.19
CA ASP A 314 12.03 -7.38 21.69
C ASP A 314 11.30 -6.44 20.70
N LYS A 315 11.47 -5.10 20.85
CA LYS A 315 10.87 -4.09 19.96
C LYS A 315 11.49 -4.04 18.55
N GLN A 316 12.66 -4.63 18.38
CA GLN A 316 13.46 -4.56 17.16
C GLN A 316 13.51 -5.89 16.42
N THR A 317 13.33 -7.00 17.12
CA THR A 317 13.57 -8.35 16.57
C THR A 317 12.33 -9.22 16.73
N GLU A 318 11.87 -9.77 15.64
CA GLU A 318 10.74 -10.69 15.62
C GLU A 318 10.88 -11.76 14.54
N VAL A 319 10.30 -12.91 14.79
CA VAL A 319 10.09 -13.96 13.79
C VAL A 319 8.59 -14.14 13.54
N TYR A 320 8.25 -14.65 12.37
CA TYR A 320 6.85 -14.85 12.03
C TYR A 320 6.61 -16.08 11.17
N LEU A 321 5.37 -16.55 11.24
CA LEU A 321 4.75 -17.48 10.29
C LEU A 321 3.59 -16.75 9.63
N ALA A 322 3.42 -16.96 8.34
CA ALA A 322 2.31 -16.36 7.59
C ALA A 322 1.80 -17.34 6.53
N ALA A 323 0.53 -17.23 6.22
CA ALA A 323 -0.09 -17.99 5.15
C ALA A 323 -1.17 -17.15 4.49
N ASP A 324 -1.35 -17.34 3.19
CA ASP A 324 -2.52 -16.84 2.48
C ASP A 324 -3.05 -17.85 1.46
N ARG A 325 -4.33 -17.72 1.16
CA ARG A 325 -4.98 -18.38 0.04
C ARG A 325 -5.67 -17.34 -0.82
N LEU A 326 -5.21 -17.27 -2.04
CA LEU A 326 -5.75 -16.45 -3.10
C LEU A 326 -6.70 -17.28 -3.96
N SER A 327 -7.87 -16.74 -4.29
CA SER A 327 -8.80 -17.29 -5.29
C SER A 327 -9.22 -16.20 -6.25
N MET A 328 -9.28 -16.54 -7.53
CA MET A 328 -9.56 -15.58 -8.61
C MET A 328 -10.62 -16.11 -9.56
N THR A 329 -11.37 -15.22 -10.19
CA THR A 329 -12.36 -15.53 -11.21
C THR A 329 -12.35 -14.52 -12.33
N GLY A 330 -12.95 -14.87 -13.45
CA GLY A 330 -13.12 -13.96 -14.60
C GLY A 330 -11.77 -13.52 -15.18
N GLY A 331 -11.56 -12.22 -15.24
CA GLY A 331 -10.34 -11.61 -15.79
C GLY A 331 -9.12 -11.59 -14.88
N TYR A 332 -9.27 -11.95 -13.60
CA TYR A 332 -8.10 -12.10 -12.74
C TYR A 332 -7.39 -13.43 -12.99
N ARG A 333 -6.07 -13.37 -13.10
CA ARG A 333 -5.17 -14.51 -13.27
C ARG A 333 -3.93 -14.28 -12.43
N GLN A 334 -3.17 -15.31 -12.21
CA GLN A 334 -1.86 -15.17 -11.60
C GLN A 334 -0.89 -14.44 -12.52
N LYS A 335 -0.04 -13.62 -11.92
CA LYS A 335 1.02 -12.92 -12.64
C LYS A 335 2.12 -13.84 -13.17
N SER A 336 2.32 -14.99 -12.58
CA SER A 336 3.33 -15.97 -12.99
C SER A 336 2.96 -16.75 -14.26
N ALA A 337 2.40 -16.13 -15.25
CA ALA A 337 2.20 -16.63 -16.61
C ALA A 337 1.54 -18.01 -16.76
N ASN A 338 0.94 -18.57 -15.72
CA ASN A 338 0.36 -19.91 -15.69
C ASN A 338 -1.17 -19.94 -15.82
N GLY A 339 -1.82 -18.79 -15.61
CA GLY A 339 -3.28 -18.66 -15.75
C GLY A 339 -4.10 -19.39 -14.67
N PHE A 340 -3.48 -19.94 -13.64
CA PHE A 340 -4.21 -20.55 -12.53
C PHE A 340 -5.09 -19.54 -11.81
N LEU A 341 -6.19 -20.00 -11.25
CA LEU A 341 -7.20 -19.18 -10.58
C LEU A 341 -7.06 -19.17 -9.07
N ASP A 342 -6.12 -19.93 -8.54
CA ASP A 342 -5.83 -19.95 -7.12
C ASP A 342 -4.33 -20.06 -6.85
N GLN A 343 -3.93 -19.68 -5.65
CA GLN A 343 -2.58 -19.86 -5.11
C GLN A 343 -2.64 -19.92 -3.59
N THR A 344 -1.81 -20.75 -3.03
CA THR A 344 -1.59 -20.81 -1.58
C THR A 344 -0.13 -20.53 -1.31
N GLU A 345 0.13 -19.67 -0.34
CA GLU A 345 1.47 -19.32 0.07
C GLU A 345 1.63 -19.55 1.58
N PHE A 346 2.81 -20.06 1.97
CA PHE A 346 3.25 -20.17 3.36
C PHE A 346 4.61 -19.53 3.47
N GLY A 347 4.78 -18.66 4.45
CA GLY A 347 6.05 -17.97 4.68
C GLY A 347 6.49 -18.03 6.13
N THR A 348 7.80 -18.05 6.33
CA THR A 348 8.44 -17.80 7.62
C THR A 348 9.54 -16.80 7.44
N GLY A 349 9.71 -15.90 8.41
CA GLY A 349 10.70 -14.84 8.27
C GLY A 349 11.21 -14.32 9.59
N LEU A 350 12.31 -13.58 9.46
CA LEU A 350 12.95 -12.79 10.51
C LEU A 350 12.89 -11.33 10.10
N ARG A 351 12.43 -10.49 11.01
CA ARG A 351 12.42 -9.04 10.82
C ARG A 351 13.24 -8.37 11.93
N LEU A 352 14.16 -7.51 11.51
CA LEU A 352 15.08 -6.81 12.40
C LEU A 352 15.07 -5.32 12.07
N ARG A 353 14.94 -4.48 13.11
CA ARG A 353 14.97 -3.01 13.00
C ARG A 353 16.19 -2.45 13.73
N PHE A 354 16.77 -1.38 13.24
CA PHE A 354 17.91 -0.69 13.84
C PHE A 354 17.80 0.82 13.71
#